data_23f96cdfd353a1912e28db6c90ebb016
#
_entry.id   23f96cdfd353a1912e28db6c90ebb016
#
_cell.length_a   1.000
_cell.length_b   1.000
_cell.length_c   1.000
_cell.angle_alpha   90.00
_cell.angle_beta   90.00
_cell.angle_gamma   90.00
#
_symmetry.space_group_name_H-M   'P 1'
#
loop_
_entity.id
_entity.type
_entity.pdbx_description
1 polymer ?
#
loop_
_entity_poly.entity_id
_entity_poly.type
_entity_poly.pdbx_seq_one_letter_code
_entity_poly.pdbx_strand_id
1 'polypeptide(L)'
;MSAEDAAAILDRLEGAGLSVWVDGGWAVDAAAGRQTRPHDDLDLVAPREEIPALERELAALGYERAGGAPPMSFESVDALGRQVDVHPIAPDGEYALREGGTWHYPLEGLTGRGTIGGRVVRCLTPAVQLVCHAGYEPIDLDRHRHDLGLLERLEP
;
A
#
# COMPACT_ATOMS: atom_id res chain seq x y z
N MET A 1 3.83 -5.97 -11.11
CA MET A 1 2.37 -5.83 -10.79
C MET A 1 1.74 -4.92 -11.84
N SER A 2 0.72 -5.37 -12.58
CA SER A 2 -0.01 -4.51 -13.52
C SER A 2 -1.15 -3.77 -12.81
N ALA A 3 -1.72 -2.74 -13.46
CA ALA A 3 -2.88 -2.03 -12.92
C ALA A 3 -4.11 -2.95 -12.80
N GLU A 4 -4.28 -3.88 -13.74
CA GLU A 4 -5.35 -4.89 -13.71
C GLU A 4 -5.19 -5.86 -12.52
N ASP A 5 -3.94 -6.31 -12.26
CA ASP A 5 -3.66 -7.18 -11.10
C ASP A 5 -3.95 -6.45 -9.78
N ALA A 6 -3.46 -5.21 -9.64
CA ALA A 6 -3.70 -4.40 -8.44
C ALA A 6 -5.21 -4.15 -8.23
N ALA A 7 -5.94 -3.79 -9.29
CA ALA A 7 -7.38 -3.59 -9.24
C ALA A 7 -8.13 -4.88 -8.83
N ALA A 8 -7.75 -6.04 -9.37
CA ALA A 8 -8.37 -7.32 -9.04
C ALA A 8 -8.17 -7.72 -7.57
N ILE A 9 -6.98 -7.47 -7.02
CA ILE A 9 -6.70 -7.69 -5.59
C ILE A 9 -7.58 -6.77 -4.74
N LEU A 10 -7.65 -5.48 -5.07
CA LEU A 10 -8.44 -4.50 -4.33
C LEU A 10 -9.95 -4.82 -4.41
N ASP A 11 -10.46 -5.25 -5.58
CA ASP A 11 -11.85 -5.70 -5.74
C ASP A 11 -12.16 -6.90 -4.84
N ARG A 12 -11.23 -7.85 -4.75
CA ARG A 12 -11.40 -9.02 -3.88
C ARG A 12 -11.46 -8.63 -2.42
N LEU A 13 -10.51 -7.83 -1.95
CA LEU A 13 -10.42 -7.43 -0.55
C LEU A 13 -11.61 -6.55 -0.12
N GLU A 14 -11.94 -5.52 -0.90
CA GLU A 14 -13.08 -4.65 -0.61
C GLU A 14 -14.42 -5.37 -0.79
N GLY A 15 -14.54 -6.30 -1.75
CA GLY A 15 -15.71 -7.15 -1.93
C GLY A 15 -15.95 -8.09 -0.74
N ALA A 16 -14.91 -8.46 -0.01
CA ALA A 16 -14.99 -9.19 1.26
C ALA A 16 -15.28 -8.27 2.48
N GLY A 17 -15.48 -6.97 2.26
CA GLY A 17 -15.77 -5.99 3.31
C GLY A 17 -14.55 -5.49 4.08
N LEU A 18 -13.34 -5.75 3.58
CA LEU A 18 -12.11 -5.34 4.24
C LEU A 18 -11.77 -3.87 3.98
N SER A 19 -11.17 -3.24 4.98
CA SER A 19 -10.67 -1.88 4.90
C SER A 19 -9.21 -1.88 4.49
N VAL A 20 -8.92 -1.47 3.25
CA VAL A 20 -7.55 -1.35 2.76
C VAL A 20 -7.33 0.01 2.11
N TRP A 21 -6.12 0.53 2.25
CA TRP A 21 -5.65 1.76 1.59
C TRP A 21 -4.38 1.44 0.84
N VAL A 22 -4.33 1.86 -0.42
CA VAL A 22 -3.11 1.75 -1.23
C VAL A 22 -2.06 2.71 -0.69
N ASP A 23 -0.82 2.22 -0.55
CA ASP A 23 0.37 2.95 -0.14
C ASP A 23 1.44 2.86 -1.25
N GLY A 24 2.63 3.38 -1.00
CA GLY A 24 3.78 3.27 -1.88
C GLY A 24 3.55 3.83 -3.28
N GLY A 25 4.23 3.25 -4.25
CA GLY A 25 4.22 3.76 -5.63
C GLY A 25 2.86 3.75 -6.30
N TRP A 26 2.02 2.75 -6.04
CA TRP A 26 0.66 2.72 -6.58
C TRP A 26 -0.24 3.80 -5.99
N ALA A 27 -0.02 4.23 -4.73
CA ALA A 27 -0.77 5.34 -4.15
C ALA A 27 -0.39 6.68 -4.80
N VAL A 28 0.89 6.87 -5.14
CA VAL A 28 1.36 8.04 -5.89
C VAL A 28 0.67 8.11 -7.26
N ASP A 29 0.69 7.01 -8.01
CA ASP A 29 0.05 6.94 -9.32
C ASP A 29 -1.48 7.06 -9.25
N ALA A 30 -2.10 6.48 -8.22
CA ALA A 30 -3.54 6.63 -7.99
C ALA A 30 -3.92 8.09 -7.75
N ALA A 31 -3.16 8.83 -6.93
CA ALA A 31 -3.36 10.26 -6.69
C ALA A 31 -3.14 11.10 -7.96
N ALA A 32 -2.18 10.71 -8.81
CA ALA A 32 -1.95 11.35 -10.10
C ALA A 32 -2.99 11.00 -11.17
N GLY A 33 -3.87 10.03 -10.92
CA GLY A 33 -4.90 9.55 -11.83
C GLY A 33 -4.40 8.77 -13.04
N ARG A 34 -3.13 8.36 -13.04
CA ARG A 34 -2.49 7.60 -14.13
C ARG A 34 -1.26 6.86 -13.65
N GLN A 35 -0.96 5.72 -14.26
CA GLN A 35 0.31 5.04 -14.04
C GLN A 35 1.47 5.85 -14.66
N THR A 36 2.47 6.16 -13.87
CA THR A 36 3.64 6.98 -14.27
C THR A 36 4.91 6.17 -14.39
N ARG A 37 4.97 4.98 -13.78
CA ARG A 37 6.07 4.04 -13.85
C ARG A 37 5.61 2.57 -13.67
N PRO A 38 6.45 1.59 -13.99
CA PRO A 38 6.20 0.20 -13.59
C PRO A 38 6.26 0.02 -12.08
N HIS A 39 5.46 -0.93 -11.55
CA HIS A 39 5.47 -1.33 -10.14
C HIS A 39 5.74 -2.84 -10.02
N ASP A 40 6.55 -3.21 -9.05
CA ASP A 40 6.91 -4.61 -8.77
C ASP A 40 5.89 -5.24 -7.79
N ASP A 41 5.34 -4.44 -6.89
CA ASP A 41 4.50 -4.80 -5.76
C ASP A 41 3.23 -3.95 -5.67
N LEU A 42 2.39 -4.26 -4.69
CA LEU A 42 1.26 -3.46 -4.23
C LEU A 42 1.35 -3.31 -2.72
N ASP A 43 1.61 -2.10 -2.25
CA ASP A 43 1.62 -1.77 -0.82
C ASP A 43 0.22 -1.46 -0.32
N LEU A 44 -0.16 -2.07 0.81
CA LEU A 44 -1.47 -1.88 1.44
C LEU A 44 -1.32 -1.56 2.93
N VAL A 45 -2.00 -0.53 3.38
CA VAL A 45 -2.27 -0.31 4.81
C VAL A 45 -3.60 -0.96 5.16
N ALA A 46 -3.67 -1.72 6.25
CA ALA A 46 -4.89 -2.40 6.69
C ALA A 46 -5.00 -2.44 8.22
N PRO A 47 -6.24 -2.43 8.79
CA PRO A 47 -6.44 -2.61 10.22
C PRO A 47 -5.87 -3.95 10.69
N ARG A 48 -5.14 -3.92 11.82
CA ARG A 48 -4.48 -5.12 12.37
C ARG A 48 -5.46 -6.26 12.64
N GLU A 49 -6.66 -5.94 13.09
CA GLU A 49 -7.72 -6.91 13.38
C GLU A 49 -8.28 -7.58 12.11
N GLU A 50 -8.16 -6.95 10.94
CA GLU A 50 -8.63 -7.51 9.66
C GLU A 50 -7.59 -8.41 8.97
N ILE A 51 -6.34 -8.44 9.43
CA ILE A 51 -5.25 -9.20 8.80
C ILE A 51 -5.56 -10.69 8.60
N PRO A 52 -6.13 -11.44 9.56
CA PRO A 52 -6.45 -12.84 9.32
C PRO A 52 -7.47 -13.06 8.19
N ALA A 53 -8.39 -12.11 8.00
CA ALA A 53 -9.34 -12.15 6.89
C ALA A 53 -8.67 -11.75 5.57
N LEU A 54 -7.84 -10.71 5.58
CA LEU A 54 -7.07 -10.26 4.43
C LEU A 54 -6.18 -11.38 3.89
N GLU A 55 -5.45 -12.10 4.74
CA GLU A 55 -4.62 -13.23 4.32
C GLU A 55 -5.44 -14.37 3.69
N ARG A 56 -6.63 -14.67 4.21
CA ARG A 56 -7.52 -15.68 3.59
C ARG A 56 -7.94 -15.25 2.17
N GLU A 57 -8.24 -13.97 1.97
CA GLU A 57 -8.64 -13.48 0.66
C GLU A 57 -7.45 -13.44 -0.33
N LEU A 58 -6.25 -13.08 0.14
CA LEU A 58 -5.03 -13.17 -0.65
C LEU A 58 -4.70 -14.62 -1.01
N ALA A 59 -4.83 -15.55 -0.05
CA ALA A 59 -4.61 -16.97 -0.30
C ALA A 59 -5.61 -17.55 -1.35
N ALA A 60 -6.86 -17.08 -1.36
CA ALA A 60 -7.84 -17.45 -2.38
C ALA A 60 -7.46 -16.94 -3.78
N LEU A 61 -6.61 -15.92 -3.88
CA LEU A 61 -6.01 -15.40 -5.12
C LEU A 61 -4.66 -16.07 -5.45
N GLY A 62 -4.20 -17.03 -4.61
CA GLY A 62 -2.94 -17.73 -4.80
C GLY A 62 -1.71 -17.05 -4.22
N TYR A 63 -1.89 -16.03 -3.37
CA TYR A 63 -0.79 -15.39 -2.64
C TYR A 63 -0.51 -16.11 -1.34
N GLU A 64 0.75 -16.39 -1.05
CA GLU A 64 1.21 -17.01 0.20
C GLU A 64 2.21 -16.09 0.89
N ARG A 65 2.21 -16.08 2.22
CA ARG A 65 3.17 -15.27 2.99
C ARG A 65 4.59 -15.72 2.69
N ALA A 66 5.42 -14.80 2.20
CA ALA A 66 6.81 -15.02 1.83
C ALA A 66 7.80 -14.42 2.83
N GLY A 67 7.42 -13.34 3.54
CA GLY A 67 8.29 -12.66 4.51
C GLY A 67 7.52 -11.83 5.51
N GLY A 68 8.15 -11.54 6.65
CA GLY A 68 7.56 -10.75 7.73
C GLY A 68 6.42 -11.44 8.47
N ALA A 69 5.86 -10.77 9.46
CA ALA A 69 4.70 -11.25 10.21
C ALA A 69 4.03 -10.10 10.99
N PRO A 70 2.68 -10.09 11.13
CA PRO A 70 2.02 -9.15 12.03
C PRO A 70 2.57 -9.21 13.46
N PRO A 71 2.65 -8.10 14.19
CA PRO A 71 2.09 -6.79 13.88
C PRO A 71 2.94 -5.92 12.94
N MET A 72 4.12 -6.40 12.52
CA MET A 72 4.99 -5.72 11.55
C MET A 72 4.48 -5.96 10.12
N SER A 73 5.07 -5.28 9.13
CA SER A 73 4.81 -5.54 7.73
C SER A 73 5.15 -6.98 7.33
N PHE A 74 4.41 -7.47 6.35
CA PHE A 74 4.66 -8.77 5.76
C PHE A 74 4.39 -8.72 4.26
N GLU A 75 5.10 -9.58 3.54
CA GLU A 75 4.96 -9.77 2.10
C GLU A 75 4.18 -11.05 1.82
N SER A 76 3.30 -11.01 0.82
CA SER A 76 2.65 -12.17 0.23
C SER A 76 2.97 -12.21 -1.26
N VAL A 77 3.32 -13.40 -1.79
CA VAL A 77 3.76 -13.57 -3.17
C VAL A 77 2.97 -14.70 -3.83
N ASP A 78 2.62 -14.54 -5.08
CA ASP A 78 1.96 -15.58 -5.87
C ASP A 78 2.97 -16.41 -6.70
N ALA A 79 2.45 -17.43 -7.39
CA ALA A 79 3.28 -18.31 -8.23
C ALA A 79 3.96 -17.60 -9.42
N LEU A 80 3.55 -16.39 -9.79
CA LEU A 80 4.15 -15.56 -10.83
C LEU A 80 5.16 -14.54 -10.27
N GLY A 81 5.38 -14.54 -8.95
CA GLY A 81 6.28 -13.62 -8.27
C GLY A 81 5.70 -12.21 -8.09
N ARG A 82 4.37 -12.03 -8.24
CA ARG A 82 3.71 -10.75 -7.93
C ARG A 82 3.60 -10.61 -6.42
N GLN A 83 3.91 -9.44 -5.89
CA GLN A 83 4.03 -9.20 -4.45
C GLN A 83 2.96 -8.22 -3.96
N VAL A 84 2.44 -8.51 -2.76
CA VAL A 84 1.59 -7.62 -1.97
C VAL A 84 2.25 -7.42 -0.63
N ASP A 85 2.58 -6.17 -0.29
CA ASP A 85 3.15 -5.77 0.97
C ASP A 85 2.08 -5.17 1.86
N VAL A 86 1.91 -5.72 3.06
CA VAL A 86 0.86 -5.30 3.97
C VAL A 86 1.46 -4.66 5.21
N HIS A 87 0.95 -3.48 5.56
CA HIS A 87 1.30 -2.69 6.73
C HIS A 87 0.14 -2.69 7.73
N PRO A 88 0.15 -3.60 8.75
CA PRO A 88 -0.92 -3.68 9.74
C PRO A 88 -0.89 -2.50 10.71
N ILE A 89 -1.98 -1.74 10.81
CA ILE A 89 -2.09 -0.62 11.74
C ILE A 89 -3.09 -0.89 12.87
N ALA A 90 -2.81 -0.36 14.06
CA ALA A 90 -3.77 -0.29 15.15
C ALA A 90 -4.81 0.82 14.91
N PRO A 91 -5.91 0.90 15.69
CA PRO A 91 -6.96 1.90 15.50
C PRO A 91 -6.50 3.36 15.60
N ASP A 92 -5.40 3.62 16.31
CA ASP A 92 -4.76 4.95 16.41
C ASP A 92 -3.71 5.22 15.33
N GLY A 93 -3.53 4.29 14.38
CA GLY A 93 -2.53 4.38 13.32
C GLY A 93 -1.16 3.81 13.68
N GLU A 94 -0.98 3.26 14.89
CA GLU A 94 0.30 2.66 15.28
C GLU A 94 0.68 1.50 14.35
N TYR A 95 1.91 1.53 13.89
CA TYR A 95 2.55 0.54 13.05
C TYR A 95 3.87 0.06 13.69
N ALA A 96 4.05 -1.25 13.82
CA ALA A 96 5.26 -1.83 14.38
C ALA A 96 6.36 -1.96 13.32
N LEU A 97 7.53 -1.37 13.59
CA LEU A 97 8.69 -1.43 12.70
C LEU A 97 9.45 -2.76 12.85
N ARG A 98 10.00 -3.29 11.77
CA ARG A 98 10.77 -4.56 11.76
C ARG A 98 12.06 -4.46 12.57
N GLU A 99 12.71 -3.29 12.57
CA GLU A 99 13.92 -2.97 13.33
C GLU A 99 13.66 -2.67 14.81
N GLY A 100 12.40 -2.70 15.22
CA GLY A 100 11.92 -2.35 16.56
C GLY A 100 11.42 -0.93 16.68
N GLY A 101 10.58 -0.69 17.68
CA GLY A 101 9.86 0.59 17.84
C GLY A 101 8.56 0.64 17.06
N THR A 102 7.96 1.81 17.05
CA THR A 102 6.69 2.07 16.37
C THR A 102 6.73 3.37 15.59
N TRP A 103 5.90 3.44 14.56
CA TRP A 103 5.58 4.65 13.82
C TRP A 103 4.05 4.82 13.80
N HIS A 104 3.56 6.01 13.49
CA HIS A 104 2.12 6.24 13.39
C HIS A 104 1.77 6.81 12.02
N TYR A 105 0.93 6.08 11.29
CA TYR A 105 0.28 6.65 10.11
C TYR A 105 -0.67 7.76 10.55
N PRO A 106 -0.52 9.00 10.03
CA PRO A 106 -1.50 10.05 10.27
C PRO A 106 -2.87 9.61 9.75
N LEU A 107 -3.87 9.48 10.62
CA LEU A 107 -5.18 8.92 10.26
C LEU A 107 -5.92 9.77 9.21
N GLU A 108 -5.66 11.08 9.15
CA GLU A 108 -6.14 11.96 8.09
C GLU A 108 -5.67 11.53 6.69
N GLY A 109 -4.55 10.83 6.61
CA GLY A 109 -4.02 10.27 5.37
C GLY A 109 -4.85 9.12 4.80
N LEU A 110 -5.63 8.45 5.64
CA LEU A 110 -6.50 7.35 5.22
C LEU A 110 -7.80 7.82 4.53
N THR A 111 -7.92 9.09 4.24
CA THR A 111 -9.07 9.69 3.54
C THR A 111 -8.87 9.85 2.03
N GLY A 112 -7.67 9.60 1.55
CA GLY A 112 -7.31 9.77 0.14
C GLY A 112 -8.11 8.87 -0.80
N ARG A 113 -8.28 9.36 -2.03
CA ARG A 113 -8.88 8.65 -3.16
C ARG A 113 -8.05 8.89 -4.41
N GLY A 114 -7.96 7.87 -5.24
CA GLY A 114 -7.27 7.95 -6.51
C GLY A 114 -7.84 6.95 -7.50
N THR A 115 -7.12 6.71 -8.60
CA THR A 115 -7.58 5.81 -9.66
C THR A 115 -6.45 4.87 -10.11
N ILE A 116 -6.71 3.55 -10.12
CA ILE A 116 -5.83 2.53 -10.68
C ILE A 116 -6.60 1.77 -11.76
N GLY A 117 -6.10 1.77 -12.99
CA GLY A 117 -6.75 1.08 -14.10
C GLY A 117 -8.19 1.54 -14.37
N GLY A 118 -8.52 2.80 -14.08
CA GLY A 118 -9.88 3.33 -14.19
C GLY A 118 -10.79 3.04 -12.99
N ARG A 119 -10.33 2.27 -12.00
CA ARG A 119 -11.05 1.97 -10.76
C ARG A 119 -10.73 3.02 -9.70
N VAL A 120 -11.75 3.57 -9.05
CA VAL A 120 -11.54 4.42 -7.87
C VAL A 120 -11.11 3.56 -6.69
N VAL A 121 -10.00 3.96 -6.04
CA VAL A 121 -9.41 3.25 -4.91
C VAL A 121 -9.26 4.16 -3.70
N ARG A 122 -9.27 3.58 -2.50
CA ARG A 122 -8.80 4.24 -1.28
C ARG A 122 -7.27 4.20 -1.28
N CYS A 123 -6.64 5.33 -1.02
CA CYS A 123 -5.18 5.43 -0.93
C CYS A 123 -4.79 6.45 0.13
N LEU A 124 -3.51 6.48 0.50
CA LEU A 124 -3.01 7.56 1.34
C LEU A 124 -3.08 8.89 0.59
N THR A 125 -3.33 9.98 1.33
CA THR A 125 -3.26 11.32 0.76
C THR A 125 -1.83 11.68 0.35
N PRO A 126 -1.62 12.53 -0.68
CA PRO A 126 -0.28 12.96 -1.08
C PRO A 126 0.54 13.55 0.07
N ALA A 127 -0.06 14.37 0.92
CA ALA A 127 0.60 14.95 2.09
C ALA A 127 1.19 13.88 3.03
N VAL A 128 0.43 12.82 3.34
CA VAL A 128 0.91 11.74 4.20
C VAL A 128 1.94 10.87 3.48
N GLN A 129 1.79 10.64 2.18
CA GLN A 129 2.81 9.95 1.40
C GLN A 129 4.16 10.68 1.41
N LEU A 130 4.17 12.04 1.33
CA LEU A 130 5.40 12.82 1.48
C LEU A 130 6.07 12.58 2.84
N VAL A 131 5.29 12.49 3.92
CA VAL A 131 5.81 12.18 5.26
C VAL A 131 6.39 10.76 5.31
N CYS A 132 5.68 9.77 4.74
CA CYS A 132 6.17 8.39 4.66
C CYS A 132 7.48 8.30 3.88
N HIS A 133 7.55 8.93 2.70
CA HIS A 133 8.76 8.94 1.86
C HIS A 133 9.96 9.65 2.51
N ALA A 134 9.74 10.65 3.38
CA ALA A 134 10.82 11.31 4.12
C ALA A 134 11.39 10.47 5.28
N GLY A 135 10.70 9.40 5.68
CA GLY A 135 11.00 8.62 6.88
C GLY A 135 11.95 7.44 6.68
N TYR A 136 12.35 7.12 5.45
CA TYR A 136 13.24 5.97 5.20
C TYR A 136 14.28 6.26 4.10
N GLU A 137 15.39 5.48 4.12
CA GLU A 137 16.36 5.51 3.02
C GLU A 137 15.86 4.61 1.86
N PRO A 138 15.63 5.17 0.67
CA PRO A 138 15.08 4.42 -0.44
C PRO A 138 16.12 3.45 -1.04
N ILE A 139 15.66 2.25 -1.39
CA ILE A 139 16.47 1.26 -2.11
C ILE A 139 16.73 1.74 -3.55
N ASP A 140 15.75 2.37 -4.19
CA ASP A 140 15.82 2.93 -5.54
C ASP A 140 15.64 4.45 -5.49
N LEU A 141 16.76 5.17 -5.56
CA LEU A 141 16.78 6.65 -5.49
C LEU A 141 16.05 7.30 -6.67
N ASP A 142 16.06 6.70 -7.85
CA ASP A 142 15.44 7.31 -9.03
C ASP A 142 13.92 7.17 -8.97
N ARG A 143 13.40 6.00 -8.56
CA ARG A 143 11.97 5.82 -8.29
C ARG A 143 11.49 6.74 -7.18
N HIS A 144 12.24 6.82 -6.10
CA HIS A 144 11.93 7.69 -4.96
C HIS A 144 11.85 9.19 -5.36
N ARG A 145 12.84 9.68 -6.12
CA ARG A 145 12.82 11.06 -6.64
C ARG A 145 11.67 11.32 -7.58
N HIS A 146 11.33 10.33 -8.42
CA HIS A 146 10.17 10.41 -9.31
C HIS A 146 8.89 10.60 -8.50
N ASP A 147 8.66 9.74 -7.50
CA ASP A 147 7.46 9.74 -6.67
C ASP A 147 7.36 11.03 -5.85
N LEU A 148 8.45 11.48 -5.20
CA LEU A 148 8.49 12.75 -4.48
C LEU A 148 8.15 13.94 -5.38
N GLY A 149 8.79 14.04 -6.56
CA GLY A 149 8.54 15.13 -7.48
C GLY A 149 7.11 15.12 -8.06
N LEU A 150 6.43 13.97 -8.04
CA LEU A 150 5.02 13.88 -8.43
C LEU A 150 4.11 14.34 -7.28
N LEU A 151 4.37 13.84 -6.06
CA LEU A 151 3.63 14.21 -4.85
C LEU A 151 3.69 15.72 -4.56
N GLU A 152 4.87 16.34 -4.68
CA GLU A 152 5.06 17.79 -4.51
C GLU A 152 4.20 18.62 -5.48
N ARG A 153 3.89 18.10 -6.65
CA ARG A 153 3.01 18.77 -7.63
C ARG A 153 1.52 18.58 -7.37
N LEU A 154 1.17 17.56 -6.58
CA LEU A 154 -0.22 17.24 -6.21
C LEU A 154 -0.65 17.96 -4.93
N GLU A 155 0.31 18.35 -4.10
CA GLU A 155 0.06 19.21 -2.93
C GLU A 155 0.18 20.68 -3.35
N PRO A 156 -0.85 21.50 -3.10
CA PRO A 156 -0.86 22.92 -3.48
C PRO A 156 0.06 23.79 -2.60
#